data_12c477a2d5f20019c91329a93f7d6c9f
#
_entry.id   12c477a2d5f20019c91329a93f7d6c9f
#
_cell.length_a   1.000
_cell.length_b   1.000
_cell.length_c   1.000
_cell.angle_alpha   90.00
_cell.angle_beta   90.00
_cell.angle_gamma   90.00
#
_symmetry.space_group_name_H-M   'P 1'
#
loop_
_entity.id
_entity.type
_entity.pdbx_description
1 polymer ?
#
loop_
_entity_poly.entity_id
_entity_poly.type
_entity_poly.pdbx_seq_one_letter_code
_entity_poly.pdbx_strand_id
1 'polypeptide(L)'
;MFPNEHSVYLHDTPTKHLFEAPRRAFSHGCVRVQDPVALADFLLRDDPRWTTDRIASAMTAGSRETVVLDRPVPVHLTYFTAWVQEAAVNFRADIYGLDPRTD
;
A
#
# COMPACT_ATOMS: atom_id res chain seq x y z
N MET A 1 -5.52 4.31 7.92
CA MET A 1 -4.57 4.16 9.05
C MET A 1 -4.78 2.80 9.70
N PHE A 2 -3.74 2.23 10.24
CA PHE A 2 -3.78 0.98 11.02
C PHE A 2 -2.79 1.10 12.18
N PRO A 3 -3.05 0.38 13.31
CA PRO A 3 -2.15 0.44 14.47
C PRO A 3 -0.79 -0.17 14.16
N ASN A 4 0.29 0.55 14.49
CA ASN A 4 1.65 0.02 14.43
C ASN A 4 2.60 0.89 15.27
N GLU A 5 3.74 0.31 15.64
CA GLU A 5 4.74 0.97 16.49
C GLU A 5 5.78 1.77 15.68
N HIS A 6 5.75 1.68 14.35
CA HIS A 6 6.78 2.21 13.47
C HIS A 6 6.38 3.49 12.73
N SER A 7 5.18 4.01 13.00
CA SER A 7 4.62 5.17 12.29
C SER A 7 4.59 4.99 10.76
N VAL A 8 4.29 3.76 10.32
CA VAL A 8 4.17 3.40 8.90
C VAL A 8 2.70 3.43 8.52
N TYR A 9 2.37 4.12 7.43
CA TYR A 9 1.01 4.25 6.93
C TYR A 9 0.96 4.05 5.42
N LEU A 10 -0.22 3.66 4.94
CA LEU A 10 -0.54 3.63 3.51
C LEU A 10 -1.24 4.93 3.14
N HIS A 11 -0.81 5.60 2.08
CA HIS A 11 -1.44 6.83 1.62
C HIS A 11 -1.28 7.04 0.12
N ASP A 12 -2.14 7.89 -0.43
CA ASP A 12 -2.04 8.32 -1.82
C ASP A 12 -0.83 9.24 -2.05
N THR A 13 -0.47 9.42 -3.30
CA THR A 13 0.60 10.32 -3.72
C THR A 13 0.28 10.96 -5.06
N PRO A 14 0.62 12.24 -5.28
CA PRO A 14 0.54 12.86 -6.59
C PRO A 14 1.67 12.42 -7.53
N THR A 15 2.77 11.87 -6.99
CA THR A 15 3.95 11.49 -7.77
C THR A 15 3.85 10.06 -8.32
N LYS A 16 2.80 9.79 -9.10
CA LYS A 16 2.51 8.44 -9.64
C LYS A 16 3.61 7.90 -10.56
N HIS A 17 4.36 8.75 -11.23
CA HIS A 17 5.44 8.33 -12.11
C HIS A 17 6.56 7.56 -11.38
N LEU A 18 6.71 7.73 -10.06
CA LEU A 18 7.69 6.99 -9.28
C LEU A 18 7.40 5.49 -9.19
N PHE A 19 6.16 5.07 -9.49
CA PHE A 19 5.82 3.63 -9.55
C PHE A 19 6.43 2.92 -10.77
N GLU A 20 6.96 3.66 -11.73
CA GLU A 20 7.72 3.13 -12.86
C GLU A 20 9.21 2.97 -12.54
N ALA A 21 9.69 3.52 -11.44
CA ALA A 21 11.09 3.44 -11.05
C ALA A 21 11.45 2.02 -10.58
N PRO A 22 12.63 1.49 -10.98
CA PRO A 22 13.08 0.17 -10.53
C PRO A 22 13.47 0.12 -9.05
N ARG A 23 13.96 1.23 -8.49
CA ARG A 23 14.22 1.38 -7.06
C ARG A 23 13.22 2.38 -6.49
N ARG A 24 12.59 2.03 -5.37
CA ARG A 24 11.41 2.76 -4.84
C ARG A 24 11.52 3.16 -3.38
N ALA A 25 12.71 3.33 -2.87
CA ALA A 25 12.94 3.79 -1.51
C ALA A 25 12.92 5.33 -1.44
N PHE A 26 11.74 5.94 -1.56
CA PHE A 26 11.56 7.39 -1.65
C PHE A 26 10.95 8.04 -0.41
N SER A 27 10.55 7.26 0.59
CA SER A 27 9.96 7.78 1.82
C SER A 27 10.77 7.35 3.04
N HIS A 28 10.45 7.95 4.20
CA HIS A 28 11.08 7.63 5.47
C HIS A 28 10.34 6.52 6.25
N GLY A 29 9.38 5.84 5.65
CA GLY A 29 8.65 4.75 6.28
C GLY A 29 7.23 4.55 5.78
N CYS A 30 6.55 5.58 5.30
CA CYS A 30 5.20 5.45 4.76
C CYS A 30 5.22 4.77 3.40
N VAL A 31 4.19 3.95 3.14
CA VAL A 31 3.99 3.25 1.88
C VAL A 31 3.00 4.01 1.04
N ARG A 32 3.39 4.37 -0.18
CA ARG A 32 2.54 5.08 -1.13
C ARG A 32 1.70 4.08 -1.92
N VAL A 33 0.44 4.44 -2.15
CA VAL A 33 -0.53 3.60 -2.86
C VAL A 33 -0.71 4.13 -4.28
N GLN A 34 -0.54 3.26 -5.26
CA GLN A 34 -0.67 3.62 -6.67
C GLN A 34 -2.11 3.91 -7.06
N ASP A 35 -3.04 3.08 -6.60
CA ASP A 35 -4.47 3.21 -6.90
C ASP A 35 -5.30 3.18 -5.61
N PRO A 36 -5.44 4.32 -4.91
CA PRO A 36 -6.15 4.37 -3.65
C PRO A 36 -7.66 4.15 -3.80
N VAL A 37 -8.25 4.46 -4.95
CA VAL A 37 -9.67 4.20 -5.20
C VAL A 37 -9.93 2.69 -5.25
N ALA A 38 -9.10 1.94 -5.96
CA ALA A 38 -9.21 0.47 -6.01
C ALA A 38 -9.02 -0.16 -4.65
N LEU A 39 -8.08 0.33 -3.85
CA LEU A 39 -7.86 -0.15 -2.49
C LEU A 39 -9.09 0.12 -1.60
N ALA A 40 -9.63 1.33 -1.64
CA ALA A 40 -10.82 1.68 -0.88
C ALA A 40 -12.04 0.86 -1.31
N ASP A 41 -12.22 0.65 -2.60
CA ASP A 41 -13.29 -0.17 -3.14
C ASP A 41 -13.20 -1.62 -2.64
N PHE A 42 -12.01 -2.18 -2.62
CA PHE A 42 -11.75 -3.51 -2.05
C PHE A 42 -12.09 -3.57 -0.55
N LEU A 43 -11.66 -2.58 0.23
CA LEU A 43 -11.87 -2.55 1.68
C LEU A 43 -13.35 -2.35 2.04
N LEU A 44 -14.11 -1.64 1.21
CA LEU A 44 -15.50 -1.28 1.44
C LEU A 44 -16.48 -2.10 0.58
N ARG A 45 -16.02 -3.16 -0.05
CA ARG A 45 -16.82 -3.97 -1.01
C ARG A 45 -18.11 -4.54 -0.45
N ASP A 46 -18.14 -4.82 0.85
CA ASP A 46 -19.31 -5.41 1.53
C ASP A 46 -20.23 -4.35 2.15
N ASP A 47 -19.89 -3.07 2.04
CA ASP A 47 -20.69 -1.97 2.57
C ASP A 47 -21.50 -1.32 1.44
N PRO A 48 -22.85 -1.51 1.41
CA PRO A 48 -23.67 -0.96 0.34
C PRO A 48 -23.75 0.56 0.33
N ARG A 49 -23.35 1.23 1.41
CA ARG A 49 -23.30 2.69 1.48
C ARG A 49 -22.14 3.28 0.67
N TRP A 50 -21.12 2.46 0.37
CA TRP A 50 -19.91 2.87 -0.32
C TRP A 50 -19.79 2.19 -1.68
N THR A 51 -20.38 2.84 -2.69
CA THR A 51 -20.17 2.45 -4.10
C THR A 51 -18.86 3.03 -4.61
N THR A 52 -18.34 2.49 -5.71
CA THR A 52 -17.12 2.99 -6.35
C THR A 52 -17.25 4.48 -6.68
N ASP A 53 -18.41 4.92 -7.20
CA ASP A 53 -18.65 6.33 -7.52
C ASP A 53 -18.63 7.21 -6.27
N ARG A 54 -19.19 6.76 -5.17
CA ARG A 54 -19.20 7.50 -3.91
C ARG A 54 -17.79 7.63 -3.34
N ILE A 55 -17.00 6.57 -3.41
CA ILE A 55 -15.60 6.58 -2.97
C ILE A 55 -14.80 7.60 -3.78
N ALA A 56 -14.91 7.57 -5.10
CA ALA A 56 -14.21 8.52 -5.98
C ALA A 56 -14.63 9.96 -5.69
N SER A 57 -15.93 10.21 -5.49
CA SER A 57 -16.44 11.54 -5.13
C SER A 57 -15.93 12.02 -3.78
N ALA A 58 -15.87 11.16 -2.79
CA ALA A 58 -15.35 11.49 -1.46
C ALA A 58 -13.87 11.85 -1.50
N MET A 59 -13.08 11.16 -2.31
CA MET A 59 -11.65 11.43 -2.47
C MET A 59 -11.36 12.77 -3.14
N THR A 60 -12.28 13.27 -3.97
CA THR A 60 -12.12 14.55 -4.67
C THR A 60 -12.81 15.72 -3.98
N ALA A 61 -13.59 15.48 -2.93
CA ALA A 61 -14.40 16.50 -2.28
C ALA A 61 -13.63 17.53 -1.43
N GLY A 62 -12.33 17.29 -1.19
CA GLY A 62 -11.49 18.20 -0.41
C GLY A 62 -11.75 18.21 1.09
N SER A 63 -12.75 17.49 1.59
CA SER A 63 -13.04 17.32 3.02
C SER A 63 -12.50 15.96 3.51
N ARG A 64 -12.03 15.95 4.75
CA ARG A 64 -11.54 14.73 5.39
C ARG A 64 -12.71 13.93 5.93
N GLU A 65 -12.78 12.65 5.54
CA GLU A 65 -13.78 11.72 6.03
C GLU A 65 -13.10 10.46 6.54
N THR A 66 -13.43 10.03 7.75
CA THR A 66 -12.88 8.81 8.34
C THR A 66 -13.95 7.72 8.33
N VAL A 67 -13.61 6.57 7.77
CA VAL A 67 -14.47 5.40 7.71
C VAL A 67 -13.84 4.28 8.52
N VAL A 68 -14.58 3.75 9.48
CA VAL A 68 -14.16 2.58 10.26
C VAL A 68 -14.72 1.33 9.59
N LEU A 69 -13.85 0.35 9.31
CA LEU A 69 -14.26 -0.91 8.71
C LEU A 69 -14.98 -1.77 9.72
N ASP A 70 -16.13 -2.34 9.33
CA ASP A 70 -16.89 -3.29 10.16
C ASP A 70 -16.09 -4.58 10.40
N ARG A 71 -15.32 -4.99 9.40
CA ARG A 71 -14.41 -6.14 9.46
C ARG A 71 -12.98 -5.68 9.20
N PRO A 72 -12.12 -5.67 10.22
CA PRO A 72 -10.73 -5.34 10.01
C PRO A 72 -10.05 -6.28 9.03
N VAL A 73 -9.22 -5.74 8.16
CA VAL A 73 -8.41 -6.50 7.20
C VAL A 73 -6.97 -6.53 7.71
N PRO A 74 -6.37 -7.72 7.89
CA PRO A 74 -4.97 -7.81 8.30
C PRO A 74 -4.04 -7.18 7.27
N VAL A 75 -3.05 -6.44 7.75
CA VAL A 75 -2.03 -5.82 6.92
C VAL A 75 -0.67 -6.39 7.31
N HIS A 76 0.06 -6.92 6.33
CA HIS A 76 1.40 -7.43 6.51
C HIS A 76 2.36 -6.64 5.63
N LEU A 77 3.29 -5.91 6.24
CA LEU A 77 4.37 -5.24 5.53
C LEU A 77 5.60 -6.13 5.59
N THR A 78 6.01 -6.62 4.44
CA THR A 78 7.09 -7.60 4.32
C THR A 78 8.22 -7.06 3.46
N TYR A 79 9.40 -7.63 3.64
CA TYR A 79 10.57 -7.33 2.83
C TYR A 79 11.17 -8.64 2.33
N PHE A 80 11.16 -8.79 1.01
CA PHE A 80 11.76 -9.95 0.35
C PHE A 80 12.66 -9.47 -0.78
N THR A 81 13.83 -10.10 -0.90
CA THR A 81 14.75 -9.90 -2.01
C THR A 81 14.70 -11.03 -3.02
N ALA A 82 14.03 -12.13 -2.66
CA ALA A 82 13.79 -13.26 -3.54
C ALA A 82 12.37 -13.80 -3.34
N TRP A 83 11.70 -14.14 -4.44
CA TRP A 83 10.36 -14.74 -4.39
C TRP A 83 10.10 -15.56 -5.64
N VAL A 84 9.10 -16.42 -5.56
CA VAL A 84 8.66 -17.23 -6.70
C VAL A 84 7.41 -16.62 -7.32
N GLN A 85 7.44 -16.38 -8.61
CA GLN A 85 6.32 -15.88 -9.39
C GLN A 85 6.31 -16.56 -10.75
N GLU A 86 5.15 -17.09 -11.17
CA GLU A 86 4.99 -17.78 -12.45
C GLU A 86 6.02 -18.90 -12.65
N ALA A 87 6.25 -19.71 -11.62
CA ALA A 87 7.23 -20.81 -11.59
C ALA A 87 8.69 -20.38 -11.80
N ALA A 88 8.99 -19.10 -11.67
CA ALA A 88 10.35 -18.55 -11.74
C ALA A 88 10.75 -17.90 -10.41
N VAL A 89 12.03 -18.01 -10.08
CA VAL A 89 12.62 -17.33 -8.92
C VAL A 89 13.05 -15.93 -9.35
N ASN A 90 12.55 -14.91 -8.65
CA ASN A 90 12.84 -13.50 -8.91
C ASN A 90 13.71 -12.95 -7.78
N PHE A 91 14.61 -12.03 -8.11
CA PHE A 91 15.51 -11.41 -7.17
C PHE A 91 15.46 -9.89 -7.28
N ARG A 92 15.67 -9.22 -6.16
CA ARG A 92 15.83 -7.76 -6.07
C ARG A 92 17.05 -7.45 -5.21
N ALA A 93 17.67 -6.31 -5.47
CA ALA A 93 18.76 -5.82 -4.64
C ALA A 93 18.29 -5.59 -3.20
N ASP A 94 19.13 -5.95 -2.23
CA ASP A 94 18.87 -5.71 -0.81
C ASP A 94 19.15 -4.25 -0.46
N ILE A 95 18.24 -3.35 -0.83
CA ILE A 95 18.41 -1.90 -0.68
C ILE A 95 18.41 -1.43 0.77
N TYR A 96 17.88 -2.25 1.70
CA TYR A 96 17.87 -1.94 3.14
C TYR A 96 18.96 -2.70 3.92
N GLY A 97 19.71 -3.59 3.26
CA GLY A 97 20.77 -4.35 3.91
C GLY A 97 20.29 -5.31 5.00
N LEU A 98 19.09 -5.87 4.84
CA LEU A 98 18.46 -6.73 5.86
C LEU A 98 18.66 -8.23 5.65
N ASP A 99 19.13 -8.64 4.47
CA ASP A 99 19.39 -10.04 4.18
C ASP A 99 20.61 -10.54 4.99
N PRO A 100 20.55 -11.80 5.49
CA PRO A 100 21.72 -12.39 6.14
C PRO A 100 22.91 -12.48 5.18
N ARG A 101 24.10 -12.10 5.65
CA ARG A 101 25.31 -12.31 4.88
C ARG A 101 25.72 -13.78 4.99
N THR A 102 26.01 -14.38 3.85
CA THR A 102 26.63 -15.69 3.76
C THR A 102 28.10 -15.47 3.41
N ASP A 103 28.95 -15.52 4.40
CA ASP A 103 30.40 -15.43 4.21
C ASP A 103 30.99 -16.83 3.94
#